data_09782906acf03506f2562a29e9a85252
#
_entry.id   09782906acf03506f2562a29e9a85252
#
_cell.length_a   1.000
_cell.length_b   1.000
_cell.length_c   1.000
_cell.angle_alpha   90.00
_cell.angle_beta   90.00
_cell.angle_gamma   90.00
#
_symmetry.space_group_name_H-M   'P 1'
#
loop_
_entity.id
_entity.type
_entity.pdbx_description
1 polymer ?
#
loop_
_entity_poly.entity_id
_entity_poly.type
_entity_poly.pdbx_seq_one_letter_code
_entity_poly.pdbx_strand_id
1 'polypeptide(L)'
;MSVMRGILVLLVGAATMAATITVAAGQNAQPDKGEQIMNASCTTCHDLRLIQVQALDKDAWTNQVDTMIQRGADVPKDDIPVLIEYLVTHHGPMPDGPGKNIVLNVCTMCHDLSRVRRNLATREDWEDKLGTMLNEGAPLSEQDFPIVLNYLAKNFKPQ
;
A
#
# COMPACT_ATOMS: atom_id res chain seq x y z
N MET A 1 -64.26 66.08 5.29
CA MET A 1 -64.18 64.81 4.59
C MET A 1 -62.68 64.49 4.32
N SER A 2 -62.04 63.82 5.23
CA SER A 2 -60.58 63.48 5.16
C SER A 2 -60.41 62.05 4.77
N VAL A 3 -59.72 61.82 3.68
CA VAL A 3 -59.36 60.46 3.21
C VAL A 3 -57.94 60.17 3.66
N MET A 4 -57.84 59.27 4.61
CA MET A 4 -56.56 58.83 5.15
C MET A 4 -56.00 57.65 4.26
N ARG A 5 -54.93 57.94 3.55
CA ARG A 5 -54.19 56.91 2.75
C ARG A 5 -53.24 56.16 3.66
N GLY A 6 -53.57 54.93 3.88
CA GLY A 6 -52.66 53.99 4.54
C GLY A 6 -51.52 53.55 3.60
N ILE A 7 -50.28 53.75 4.04
CA ILE A 7 -49.10 53.27 3.37
C ILE A 7 -48.78 51.83 3.91
N LEU A 8 -48.91 50.86 3.05
CA LEU A 8 -48.51 49.46 3.33
C LEU A 8 -47.00 49.30 3.10
N VAL A 9 -46.24 49.19 4.17
CA VAL A 9 -44.80 48.92 4.09
C VAL A 9 -44.58 47.38 3.99
N LEU A 10 -44.19 46.93 2.80
CA LEU A 10 -43.75 45.54 2.58
C LEU A 10 -42.32 45.40 3.05
N LEU A 11 -42.12 44.73 4.18
CA LEU A 11 -40.79 44.27 4.64
C LEU A 11 -40.38 43.04 3.86
N VAL A 12 -39.47 43.20 2.90
CA VAL A 12 -38.79 42.09 2.22
C VAL A 12 -37.69 41.60 3.13
N GLY A 13 -37.92 40.45 3.79
CA GLY A 13 -36.90 39.75 4.57
C GLY A 13 -35.92 39.04 3.64
N ALA A 14 -34.68 39.54 3.57
CA ALA A 14 -33.59 38.83 2.91
C ALA A 14 -33.08 37.69 3.82
N ALA A 15 -33.46 36.45 3.49
CA ALA A 15 -32.89 35.26 4.13
C ALA A 15 -31.50 35.01 3.56
N THR A 16 -30.44 35.36 4.30
CA THR A 16 -29.06 35.00 3.98
C THR A 16 -28.83 33.53 4.35
N MET A 17 -28.82 32.66 3.35
CA MET A 17 -28.33 31.28 3.51
C MET A 17 -26.81 31.30 3.71
N ALA A 18 -26.37 31.12 4.94
CA ALA A 18 -24.98 30.85 5.25
C ALA A 18 -24.67 29.42 4.82
N ALA A 19 -23.96 29.27 3.69
CA ALA A 19 -23.42 27.98 3.27
C ALA A 19 -22.26 27.58 4.23
N THR A 20 -22.51 26.63 5.11
CA THR A 20 -21.45 26.02 5.93
C THR A 20 -20.61 25.13 5.05
N ILE A 21 -19.40 25.57 4.68
CA ILE A 21 -18.39 24.75 4.03
C ILE A 21 -17.86 23.81 5.10
N THR A 22 -18.34 22.58 5.12
CA THR A 22 -17.71 21.48 5.87
C THR A 22 -16.42 21.10 5.14
N VAL A 23 -15.29 21.62 5.63
CA VAL A 23 -13.97 21.14 5.25
C VAL A 23 -13.88 19.72 5.80
N ALA A 24 -13.99 18.70 4.94
CA ALA A 24 -13.65 17.34 5.28
C ALA A 24 -12.14 17.34 5.59
N ALA A 25 -11.79 17.32 6.88
CA ALA A 25 -10.43 17.08 7.31
C ALA A 25 -10.01 15.73 6.71
N GLY A 26 -9.02 15.75 5.80
CA GLY A 26 -8.40 14.54 5.29
C GLY A 26 -7.98 13.71 6.50
N GLN A 27 -8.60 12.55 6.67
CA GLN A 27 -8.20 11.59 7.69
C GLN A 27 -6.78 11.16 7.32
N ASN A 28 -5.78 11.69 8.01
CA ASN A 28 -4.47 11.08 8.07
C ASN A 28 -4.73 9.67 8.63
N ALA A 29 -4.76 8.67 7.73
CA ALA A 29 -4.90 7.29 8.14
C ALA A 29 -3.77 7.00 9.13
N GLN A 30 -4.15 6.76 10.39
CA GLN A 30 -3.18 6.43 11.42
C GLN A 30 -2.49 5.14 10.96
N PRO A 31 -1.16 5.02 11.04
CA PRO A 31 -0.47 3.81 10.64
C PRO A 31 -1.09 2.58 11.32
N ASP A 32 -1.23 1.50 10.57
CA ASP A 32 -1.68 0.22 11.12
C ASP A 32 -0.84 -0.16 12.35
N LYS A 33 -1.47 -0.74 13.37
CA LYS A 33 -0.76 -1.13 14.60
C LYS A 33 0.42 -2.07 14.29
N GLY A 34 0.25 -2.99 13.36
CA GLY A 34 1.32 -3.90 12.92
C GLY A 34 2.48 -3.16 12.26
N GLU A 35 2.20 -2.12 11.46
CA GLU A 35 3.22 -1.25 10.89
C GLU A 35 4.00 -0.49 11.97
N GLN A 36 3.29 0.03 12.97
CA GLN A 36 3.94 0.71 14.10
C GLN A 36 4.88 -0.23 14.86
N ILE A 37 4.44 -1.46 15.15
CA ILE A 37 5.25 -2.48 15.82
C ILE A 37 6.47 -2.84 14.95
N MET A 38 6.27 -3.10 13.66
CA MET A 38 7.36 -3.39 12.73
C MET A 38 8.40 -2.26 12.74
N ASN A 39 7.95 -1.02 12.61
CA ASN A 39 8.84 0.14 12.61
C ASN A 39 9.60 0.30 13.95
N ALA A 40 8.94 0.09 15.08
CA ALA A 40 9.57 0.23 16.40
C ALA A 40 10.57 -0.89 16.70
N SER A 41 10.21 -2.14 16.40
CA SER A 41 10.98 -3.31 16.84
C SER A 41 12.03 -3.76 15.82
N CYS A 42 11.79 -3.58 14.51
CA CYS A 42 12.67 -4.15 13.49
C CYS A 42 13.75 -3.18 13.00
N THR A 43 13.57 -1.85 13.12
CA THR A 43 14.54 -0.85 12.62
C THR A 43 15.71 -0.61 13.56
N THR A 44 15.72 -1.22 14.74
CA THR A 44 16.76 -1.04 15.74
C THR A 44 18.13 -1.59 15.28
N CYS A 45 18.13 -2.65 14.47
CA CYS A 45 19.34 -3.36 14.07
C CYS A 45 19.63 -3.31 12.56
N HIS A 46 18.59 -3.16 11.71
CA HIS A 46 18.72 -3.11 10.26
C HIS A 46 17.57 -2.31 9.64
N ASP A 47 17.66 -1.96 8.36
CA ASP A 47 16.59 -1.30 7.65
C ASP A 47 15.44 -2.27 7.29
N LEU A 48 14.27 -1.71 6.93
CA LEU A 48 13.09 -2.49 6.60
C LEU A 48 13.17 -3.19 5.24
N ARG A 49 14.18 -2.90 4.42
CA ARG A 49 14.33 -3.53 3.11
C ARG A 49 14.38 -5.05 3.22
N LEU A 50 15.05 -5.57 4.26
CA LEU A 50 15.12 -7.02 4.51
C LEU A 50 13.74 -7.67 4.70
N ILE A 51 12.75 -6.91 5.16
CA ILE A 51 11.36 -7.34 5.32
C ILE A 51 10.59 -7.12 4.00
N GLN A 52 10.74 -5.95 3.41
CA GLN A 52 9.95 -5.49 2.25
C GLN A 52 10.21 -6.28 0.97
N VAL A 53 11.35 -6.95 0.86
CA VAL A 53 11.69 -7.84 -0.26
C VAL A 53 11.17 -9.28 -0.06
N GLN A 54 10.64 -9.61 1.12
CA GLN A 54 10.13 -10.94 1.42
C GLN A 54 8.71 -11.16 0.88
N ALA A 55 8.36 -12.44 0.73
CA ALA A 55 7.03 -12.90 0.33
C ALA A 55 6.73 -14.22 1.04
N LEU A 56 6.71 -14.18 2.38
CA LEU A 56 6.64 -15.36 3.23
C LEU A 56 5.21 -15.67 3.65
N ASP A 57 4.88 -16.94 3.81
CA ASP A 57 3.63 -17.38 4.43
C ASP A 57 3.65 -17.15 5.95
N LYS A 58 2.51 -17.46 6.60
CA LYS A 58 2.34 -17.23 8.02
C LYS A 58 3.35 -17.99 8.87
N ASP A 59 3.61 -19.25 8.53
CA ASP A 59 4.52 -20.08 9.31
C ASP A 59 5.98 -19.61 9.17
N ALA A 60 6.37 -19.23 7.96
CA ALA A 60 7.69 -18.67 7.70
C ALA A 60 7.87 -17.29 8.38
N TRP A 61 6.83 -16.42 8.38
CA TRP A 61 6.88 -15.17 9.13
C TRP A 61 6.94 -15.39 10.63
N THR A 62 6.19 -16.36 11.17
CA THR A 62 6.26 -16.72 12.60
C THR A 62 7.68 -17.13 12.98
N ASN A 63 8.28 -18.05 12.23
CA ASN A 63 9.64 -18.49 12.47
C ASN A 63 10.67 -17.35 12.34
N GLN A 64 10.45 -16.42 11.40
CA GLN A 64 11.33 -15.27 11.21
C GLN A 64 11.25 -14.30 12.39
N VAL A 65 10.05 -13.98 12.86
CA VAL A 65 9.82 -13.10 14.03
C VAL A 65 10.43 -13.74 15.28
N ASP A 66 10.19 -15.02 15.53
CA ASP A 66 10.77 -15.75 16.66
C ASP A 66 12.31 -15.73 16.61
N THR A 67 12.89 -15.91 15.43
CA THR A 67 14.34 -15.82 15.23
C THR A 67 14.89 -14.44 15.56
N MET A 68 14.17 -13.36 15.18
CA MET A 68 14.59 -12.00 15.49
C MET A 68 14.48 -11.70 16.99
N ILE A 69 13.43 -12.20 17.65
CA ILE A 69 13.28 -12.09 19.12
C ILE A 69 14.43 -12.81 19.84
N GLN A 70 14.80 -14.01 19.40
CA GLN A 70 15.96 -14.74 19.96
C GLN A 70 17.28 -13.99 19.75
N ARG A 71 17.36 -13.14 18.72
CA ARG A 71 18.52 -12.28 18.45
C ARG A 71 18.46 -10.93 19.17
N GLY A 72 17.41 -10.68 19.96
CA GLY A 72 17.28 -9.50 20.79
C GLY A 72 16.32 -8.44 20.27
N ALA A 73 15.48 -8.74 19.26
CA ALA A 73 14.40 -7.83 18.89
C ALA A 73 13.36 -7.74 20.02
N ASP A 74 13.03 -6.53 20.42
CA ASP A 74 12.04 -6.27 21.48
C ASP A 74 10.64 -6.18 20.87
N VAL A 75 9.90 -7.29 20.93
CA VAL A 75 8.50 -7.38 20.52
C VAL A 75 7.68 -7.88 21.72
N PRO A 76 6.79 -7.04 22.27
CA PRO A 76 5.90 -7.47 23.36
C PRO A 76 5.07 -8.69 22.96
N LYS A 77 4.89 -9.64 23.87
CA LYS A 77 4.19 -10.92 23.57
C LYS A 77 2.80 -10.72 22.96
N ASP A 78 2.05 -9.72 23.45
CA ASP A 78 0.69 -9.43 22.99
C ASP A 78 0.68 -8.78 21.61
N ASP A 79 1.79 -8.23 21.16
CA ASP A 79 1.96 -7.60 19.86
C ASP A 79 2.44 -8.58 18.76
N ILE A 80 3.00 -9.74 19.13
CA ILE A 80 3.50 -10.73 18.17
C ILE A 80 2.41 -11.17 17.18
N PRO A 81 1.18 -11.55 17.59
CA PRO A 81 0.13 -11.94 16.65
C PRO A 81 -0.27 -10.82 15.69
N VAL A 82 -0.30 -9.57 16.19
CA VAL A 82 -0.63 -8.38 15.38
C VAL A 82 0.44 -8.12 14.33
N LEU A 83 1.72 -8.22 14.74
CA LEU A 83 2.86 -8.09 13.83
C LEU A 83 2.84 -9.17 12.73
N ILE A 84 2.63 -10.44 13.09
CA ILE A 84 2.58 -11.54 12.12
C ILE A 84 1.44 -11.33 11.12
N GLU A 85 0.24 -10.95 11.58
CA GLU A 85 -0.90 -10.68 10.69
C GLU A 85 -0.60 -9.54 9.72
N TYR A 86 0.02 -8.47 10.18
CA TYR A 86 0.48 -7.36 9.35
C TYR A 86 1.49 -7.84 8.28
N LEU A 87 2.50 -8.62 8.69
CA LEU A 87 3.52 -9.14 7.79
C LEU A 87 2.92 -10.06 6.72
N VAL A 88 1.99 -10.93 7.10
CA VAL A 88 1.29 -11.81 6.15
C VAL A 88 0.44 -11.01 5.16
N THR A 89 -0.25 -9.97 5.64
CA THR A 89 -1.13 -9.13 4.80
C THR A 89 -0.33 -8.30 3.80
N HIS A 90 0.78 -7.70 4.22
CA HIS A 90 1.53 -6.73 3.42
C HIS A 90 2.77 -7.32 2.73
N HIS A 91 3.35 -8.38 3.30
CA HIS A 91 4.56 -9.05 2.83
C HIS A 91 4.35 -10.58 2.68
N GLY A 92 3.10 -11.01 2.52
CA GLY A 92 2.72 -12.40 2.33
C GLY A 92 3.12 -12.97 0.97
N PRO A 93 2.78 -14.25 0.70
CA PRO A 93 3.17 -14.93 -0.52
C PRO A 93 2.69 -14.20 -1.78
N MET A 94 3.52 -14.23 -2.80
CA MET A 94 3.11 -13.86 -4.15
C MET A 94 2.28 -15.00 -4.77
N PRO A 95 1.31 -14.70 -5.67
CA PRO A 95 0.55 -15.73 -6.36
C PRO A 95 1.45 -16.78 -7.01
N ASP A 96 1.06 -18.05 -6.96
CA ASP A 96 1.83 -19.12 -7.60
C ASP A 96 1.72 -19.05 -9.13
N GLY A 97 2.80 -19.44 -9.79
CA GLY A 97 2.85 -19.53 -11.24
C GLY A 97 4.24 -19.29 -11.83
N PRO A 98 4.40 -19.62 -13.11
CA PRO A 98 5.61 -19.27 -13.85
C PRO A 98 5.86 -17.76 -13.76
N GLY A 99 7.09 -17.37 -13.45
CA GLY A 99 7.47 -15.96 -13.26
C GLY A 99 7.56 -15.51 -11.80
N LYS A 100 6.89 -16.18 -10.83
CA LYS A 100 6.98 -15.82 -9.41
C LYS A 100 8.43 -15.69 -8.94
N ASN A 101 9.23 -16.74 -9.15
CA ASN A 101 10.61 -16.76 -8.69
C ASN A 101 11.48 -15.73 -9.41
N ILE A 102 11.19 -15.46 -10.69
CA ILE A 102 11.90 -14.41 -11.44
C ILE A 102 11.60 -13.06 -10.83
N VAL A 103 10.33 -12.74 -10.57
CA VAL A 103 9.93 -11.49 -9.89
C VAL A 103 10.60 -11.38 -8.52
N LEU A 104 10.59 -12.43 -7.72
CA LEU A 104 11.20 -12.43 -6.39
C LEU A 104 12.72 -12.23 -6.43
N ASN A 105 13.42 -12.75 -7.43
CA ASN A 105 14.88 -12.68 -7.52
C ASN A 105 15.38 -11.44 -8.28
N VAL A 106 14.71 -11.06 -9.36
CA VAL A 106 15.14 -9.96 -10.22
C VAL A 106 14.61 -8.61 -9.74
N CYS A 107 13.31 -8.49 -9.48
CA CYS A 107 12.71 -7.20 -9.14
C CYS A 107 13.15 -6.68 -7.76
N THR A 108 13.47 -7.58 -6.81
CA THR A 108 13.89 -7.21 -5.46
C THR A 108 15.35 -6.74 -5.37
N MET A 109 16.11 -6.82 -6.45
CA MET A 109 17.49 -6.33 -6.46
C MET A 109 17.60 -4.81 -6.30
N CYS A 110 16.62 -4.05 -6.81
CA CYS A 110 16.65 -2.59 -6.81
C CYS A 110 15.58 -1.96 -5.90
N HIS A 111 14.41 -2.55 -5.77
CA HIS A 111 13.30 -2.03 -4.98
C HIS A 111 12.51 -3.14 -4.31
N ASP A 112 11.56 -2.80 -3.43
CA ASP A 112 10.69 -3.73 -2.75
C ASP A 112 9.52 -4.23 -3.63
N LEU A 113 8.80 -5.25 -3.14
CA LEU A 113 7.67 -5.85 -3.82
C LEU A 113 6.39 -5.00 -3.75
N SER A 114 6.36 -3.93 -2.98
CA SER A 114 5.19 -3.06 -2.87
C SER A 114 4.85 -2.40 -4.20
N ARG A 115 5.88 -2.11 -5.02
CA ARG A 115 5.70 -1.59 -6.38
C ARG A 115 4.94 -2.57 -7.29
N VAL A 116 5.13 -3.87 -7.10
CA VAL A 116 4.36 -4.90 -7.83
C VAL A 116 2.96 -5.05 -7.23
N ARG A 117 2.86 -5.20 -5.90
CA ARG A 117 1.60 -5.48 -5.21
C ARG A 117 0.56 -4.39 -5.36
N ARG A 118 0.99 -3.12 -5.36
CA ARG A 118 0.09 -1.94 -5.47
C ARG A 118 -0.16 -1.48 -6.90
N ASN A 119 0.56 -2.03 -7.87
CA ASN A 119 0.48 -1.60 -9.27
C ASN A 119 -0.43 -2.55 -10.04
N LEU A 120 -1.74 -2.27 -10.01
CA LEU A 120 -2.70 -3.00 -10.83
C LEU A 120 -2.71 -2.36 -12.23
N ALA A 121 -2.22 -3.08 -13.24
CA ALA A 121 -1.98 -2.53 -14.57
C ALA A 121 -2.46 -3.49 -15.67
N THR A 122 -2.78 -2.95 -16.84
CA THR A 122 -3.07 -3.76 -18.04
C THR A 122 -1.81 -4.51 -18.49
N ARG A 123 -1.95 -5.43 -19.43
CA ARG A 123 -0.80 -6.13 -20.00
C ARG A 123 0.15 -5.15 -20.70
N GLU A 124 -0.41 -4.22 -21.45
CA GLU A 124 0.31 -3.18 -22.17
C GLU A 124 1.10 -2.27 -21.19
N ASP A 125 0.43 -1.84 -20.13
CA ASP A 125 1.09 -1.02 -19.09
C ASP A 125 2.22 -1.79 -18.37
N TRP A 126 2.04 -3.12 -18.15
CA TRP A 126 3.11 -3.95 -17.59
C TRP A 126 4.28 -4.11 -18.55
N GLU A 127 4.02 -4.24 -19.85
CA GLU A 127 5.05 -4.32 -20.87
C GLU A 127 5.89 -3.04 -20.92
N ASP A 128 5.26 -1.87 -20.90
CA ASP A 128 5.93 -0.56 -20.86
C ASP A 128 6.76 -0.39 -19.59
N LYS A 129 6.22 -0.79 -18.43
CA LYS A 129 6.95 -0.76 -17.16
C LYS A 129 8.18 -1.68 -17.17
N LEU A 130 8.05 -2.89 -17.68
CA LEU A 130 9.17 -3.81 -17.82
C LEU A 130 10.23 -3.28 -18.80
N GLY A 131 9.80 -2.66 -19.92
CA GLY A 131 10.70 -1.98 -20.84
C GLY A 131 11.50 -0.85 -20.17
N THR A 132 10.82 -0.07 -19.33
CA THR A 132 11.50 0.98 -18.54
C THR A 132 12.53 0.37 -17.59
N MET A 133 12.17 -0.71 -16.85
CA MET A 133 13.11 -1.37 -15.94
C MET A 133 14.32 -1.94 -16.67
N LEU A 134 14.14 -2.49 -17.87
CA LEU A 134 15.26 -2.96 -18.71
C LEU A 134 16.19 -1.82 -19.11
N ASN A 135 15.64 -0.68 -19.50
CA ASN A 135 16.42 0.52 -19.84
C ASN A 135 17.18 1.08 -18.62
N GLU A 136 16.66 0.87 -17.41
CA GLU A 136 17.32 1.22 -16.15
C GLU A 136 18.31 0.15 -15.66
N GLY A 137 18.48 -0.94 -16.41
CA GLY A 137 19.49 -1.97 -16.16
C GLY A 137 18.99 -3.16 -15.33
N ALA A 138 17.68 -3.41 -15.27
CA ALA A 138 17.16 -4.62 -14.64
C ALA A 138 17.71 -5.87 -15.35
N PRO A 139 18.28 -6.86 -14.63
CA PRO A 139 18.88 -8.04 -15.23
C PRO A 139 17.84 -9.11 -15.60
N LEU A 140 16.81 -8.70 -16.35
CA LEU A 140 15.78 -9.60 -16.87
C LEU A 140 16.17 -10.07 -18.27
N SER A 141 16.31 -11.38 -18.45
CA SER A 141 16.67 -11.95 -19.74
C SER A 141 15.53 -11.84 -20.78
N GLU A 142 15.89 -11.88 -22.07
CA GLU A 142 14.90 -11.92 -23.16
C GLU A 142 13.94 -13.12 -23.05
N GLN A 143 14.43 -14.26 -22.55
CA GLN A 143 13.64 -15.47 -22.32
C GLN A 143 12.66 -15.31 -21.14
N ASP A 144 13.06 -14.60 -20.09
CA ASP A 144 12.28 -14.40 -18.89
C ASP A 144 11.23 -13.28 -19.04
N PHE A 145 11.48 -12.33 -19.94
CA PHE A 145 10.57 -11.19 -20.16
C PHE A 145 9.12 -11.62 -20.41
N PRO A 146 8.80 -12.47 -21.39
CA PRO A 146 7.41 -12.89 -21.63
C PRO A 146 6.82 -13.69 -20.46
N ILE A 147 7.63 -14.42 -19.70
CA ILE A 147 7.19 -15.18 -18.52
C ILE A 147 6.76 -14.23 -17.41
N VAL A 148 7.58 -13.22 -17.12
CA VAL A 148 7.29 -12.19 -16.12
C VAL A 148 6.09 -11.34 -16.54
N LEU A 149 6.04 -10.90 -17.80
CA LEU A 149 4.92 -10.12 -18.33
C LEU A 149 3.58 -10.88 -18.18
N ASN A 150 3.56 -12.16 -18.55
CA ASN A 150 2.36 -13.00 -18.40
C ASN A 150 1.98 -13.17 -16.94
N TYR A 151 2.94 -13.34 -16.05
CA TYR A 151 2.72 -13.48 -14.61
C TYR A 151 2.12 -12.20 -14.00
N LEU A 152 2.69 -11.04 -14.31
CA LEU A 152 2.23 -9.75 -13.79
C LEU A 152 0.84 -9.40 -14.35
N ALA A 153 0.63 -9.52 -15.65
CA ALA A 153 -0.64 -9.23 -16.29
C ALA A 153 -1.78 -10.16 -15.84
N LYS A 154 -1.47 -11.39 -15.44
CA LYS A 154 -2.46 -12.33 -14.89
C LYS A 154 -2.84 -11.98 -13.44
N ASN A 155 -1.87 -11.69 -12.59
CA ASN A 155 -2.04 -11.64 -11.14
C ASN A 155 -2.22 -10.22 -10.59
N PHE A 156 -1.77 -9.19 -11.32
CA PHE A 156 -1.77 -7.78 -10.89
C PHE A 156 -2.43 -6.89 -11.96
N LYS A 157 -3.66 -7.24 -12.32
CA LYS A 157 -4.50 -6.50 -13.29
C LYS A 157 -5.55 -5.66 -12.58
N PRO A 158 -6.06 -4.57 -13.20
CA PRO A 158 -7.25 -3.87 -12.72
C PRO A 158 -8.46 -4.81 -12.62
N GLN A 159 -9.32 -4.58 -11.65
CA GLN A 159 -10.61 -5.28 -11.49
C GLN A 159 -11.64 -4.73 -12.45
#